data_3bcee6a1a6d8749147680c0c03003382
#
_entry.id   3bcee6a1a6d8749147680c0c03003382
#
_cell.length_a   1.000
_cell.length_b   1.000
_cell.length_c   1.000
_cell.angle_alpha   90.00
_cell.angle_beta   90.00
_cell.angle_gamma   90.00
#
_symmetry.space_group_name_H-M   'P 1'
#
loop_
_entity.id
_entity.type
_entity.pdbx_description
1 polymer ?
#
loop_
_entity_poly.entity_id
_entity_poly.type
_entity_poly.pdbx_seq_one_letter_code
_entity_poly.pdbx_strand_id
1 'polypeptide(L)'
;DPETRRNINQLLKYEENSAGSIMTVEYLDFKEYNTIKDALKKIKREYDEKEIIDTCYVTDKKRKLVGKVKLKDLVINDEDTPINEIMDCDITYVNTYTDQEEVASMIKDYDLTSIAVVDSENKLVGIITIDDIMDILEEETTEDIEKMAAITPTEKSYLKLSTFDLFRSRIPWLLVLMITAALTG
;
A
#
# COMPACT_ATOMS: atom_id res chain seq x y z
N ASP A 1 -15.48 16.73 1.18
CA ASP A 1 -15.73 16.51 -0.24
C ASP A 1 -16.50 15.19 -0.45
N PRO A 2 -17.53 15.13 -1.34
CA PRO A 2 -18.28 13.90 -1.60
C PRO A 2 -17.42 12.77 -2.17
N GLU A 3 -16.36 13.10 -2.89
CA GLU A 3 -15.44 12.15 -3.50
C GLU A 3 -14.54 11.49 -2.45
N THR A 4 -13.95 12.27 -1.57
CA THR A 4 -13.16 11.77 -0.42
C THR A 4 -14.00 10.84 0.47
N ARG A 5 -15.28 11.19 0.72
CA ARG A 5 -16.18 10.34 1.51
C ARG A 5 -16.48 9.01 0.81
N ARG A 6 -16.59 9.00 -0.53
CA ARG A 6 -16.80 7.79 -1.31
C ARG A 6 -15.56 6.89 -1.27
N ASN A 7 -14.37 7.48 -1.40
CA ASN A 7 -13.09 6.78 -1.33
C ASN A 7 -12.92 6.12 0.05
N ILE A 8 -13.11 6.86 1.13
CA ILE A 8 -13.06 6.32 2.50
C ILE A 8 -14.07 5.17 2.69
N ASN A 9 -15.33 5.34 2.27
CA ASN A 9 -16.34 4.30 2.39
C ASN A 9 -16.03 3.06 1.52
N GLN A 10 -15.22 3.18 0.49
CA GLN A 10 -14.76 2.05 -0.31
C GLN A 10 -13.66 1.28 0.43
N LEU A 11 -12.70 1.98 1.02
CA LEU A 11 -11.60 1.39 1.78
C LEU A 11 -12.08 0.68 3.05
N LEU A 12 -13.03 1.25 3.78
CA LEU A 12 -13.63 0.65 4.98
C LEU A 12 -14.37 -0.69 4.76
N LYS A 13 -14.50 -1.15 3.53
CA LYS A 13 -15.11 -2.46 3.22
C LYS A 13 -14.11 -3.61 3.22
N TYR A 14 -12.82 -3.29 3.18
CA TYR A 14 -11.77 -4.29 3.17
C TYR A 14 -11.38 -4.66 4.60
N GLU A 15 -10.83 -5.85 4.75
CA GLU A 15 -10.32 -6.34 6.03
C GLU A 15 -9.12 -5.51 6.46
N GLU A 16 -9.00 -5.24 7.77
CA GLU A 16 -7.82 -4.56 8.32
C GLU A 16 -6.55 -5.32 7.97
N ASN A 17 -5.43 -4.62 7.80
CA ASN A 17 -4.12 -5.18 7.43
C ASN A 17 -4.11 -5.89 6.06
N SER A 18 -5.08 -5.64 5.20
CA SER A 18 -5.11 -6.13 3.83
C SER A 18 -4.67 -5.07 2.82
N ALA A 19 -4.19 -5.48 1.64
CA ALA A 19 -3.87 -4.58 0.54
C ALA A 19 -5.02 -3.62 0.19
N GLY A 20 -6.26 -4.09 0.33
CA GLY A 20 -7.45 -3.27 0.09
C GLY A 20 -7.64 -2.14 1.11
N SER A 21 -7.21 -2.32 2.38
CA SER A 21 -7.36 -1.31 3.43
C SER A 21 -6.28 -0.22 3.37
N ILE A 22 -5.10 -0.54 2.85
CA ILE A 22 -3.95 0.35 2.78
C ILE A 22 -3.72 1.00 1.40
N MET A 23 -4.48 0.57 0.35
CA MET A 23 -4.31 1.11 -1.00
C MET A 23 -4.84 2.54 -1.11
N THR A 24 -4.25 3.33 -2.00
CA THR A 24 -4.85 4.57 -2.48
C THR A 24 -5.69 4.32 -3.73
N VAL A 25 -6.81 5.03 -3.86
CA VAL A 25 -7.65 5.03 -5.07
C VAL A 25 -7.38 6.26 -5.95
N GLU A 26 -6.48 7.12 -5.53
CA GLU A 26 -6.09 8.36 -6.21
C GLU A 26 -4.88 8.12 -7.13
N TYR A 27 -5.00 7.19 -8.06
CA TYR A 27 -3.95 6.82 -9.02
C TYR A 27 -4.29 7.22 -10.45
N LEU A 28 -3.25 7.26 -11.29
CA LEU A 28 -3.38 7.45 -12.74
C LEU A 28 -3.34 6.09 -13.47
N ASP A 29 -4.38 5.80 -14.24
CA ASP A 29 -4.39 4.68 -15.18
C ASP A 29 -4.51 5.19 -16.63
N PHE A 30 -3.97 4.42 -17.55
CA PHE A 30 -4.15 4.65 -18.99
C PHE A 30 -4.91 3.48 -19.61
N LYS A 31 -5.57 3.75 -20.73
CA LYS A 31 -6.16 2.68 -21.52
C LYS A 31 -5.16 2.21 -22.56
N GLU A 32 -5.10 0.89 -22.78
CA GLU A 32 -4.19 0.28 -23.76
C GLU A 32 -4.26 0.90 -25.17
N TYR A 33 -5.44 1.42 -25.54
CA TYR A 33 -5.69 2.07 -26.83
C TYR A 33 -5.48 3.59 -26.83
N ASN A 34 -5.12 4.20 -25.71
CA ASN A 34 -4.76 5.62 -25.68
C ASN A 34 -3.42 5.83 -26.39
N THR A 35 -3.21 7.01 -26.95
CA THR A 35 -1.90 7.46 -27.42
C THR A 35 -1.10 8.07 -26.27
N ILE A 36 0.21 8.19 -26.43
CA ILE A 36 1.09 8.92 -25.51
C ILE A 36 0.58 10.34 -25.28
N LYS A 37 0.14 11.00 -26.36
CA LYS A 37 -0.46 12.34 -26.29
C LYS A 37 -1.67 12.41 -25.36
N ASP A 38 -2.53 11.38 -25.39
CA ASP A 38 -3.70 11.31 -24.49
C ASP A 38 -3.26 11.10 -23.04
N ALA A 39 -2.26 10.24 -22.83
CA ALA A 39 -1.68 9.99 -21.51
C ALA A 39 -1.06 11.27 -20.91
N LEU A 40 -0.24 11.99 -21.66
CA LEU A 40 0.38 13.25 -21.24
C LEU A 40 -0.66 14.33 -20.94
N LYS A 41 -1.75 14.40 -21.74
CA LYS A 41 -2.87 15.33 -21.45
C LYS A 41 -3.57 14.94 -20.14
N LYS A 42 -3.79 13.64 -19.89
CA LYS A 42 -4.41 13.16 -18.67
C LYS A 42 -3.55 13.51 -17.45
N ILE A 43 -2.23 13.25 -17.52
CA ILE A 43 -1.28 13.62 -16.46
C ILE A 43 -1.38 15.12 -16.15
N LYS A 44 -1.30 15.99 -17.17
CA LYS A 44 -1.36 17.46 -16.97
C LYS A 44 -2.68 17.93 -16.34
N ARG A 45 -3.79 17.24 -16.60
CA ARG A 45 -5.10 17.60 -16.08
C ARG A 45 -5.31 17.15 -14.64
N GLU A 46 -4.77 15.98 -14.28
CA GLU A 46 -5.02 15.29 -13.02
C GLU A 46 -3.83 15.37 -12.05
N TYR A 47 -2.81 16.16 -12.40
CA TYR A 47 -1.54 16.27 -11.64
C TYR A 47 -1.74 16.62 -10.16
N ASP A 48 -2.66 17.53 -9.84
CA ASP A 48 -2.87 18.00 -8.47
C ASP A 48 -3.79 17.07 -7.65
N GLU A 49 -4.49 16.13 -8.29
CA GLU A 49 -5.53 15.30 -7.67
C GLU A 49 -5.12 13.83 -7.55
N LYS A 50 -4.04 13.44 -8.22
CA LYS A 50 -3.62 12.02 -8.29
C LYS A 50 -2.18 11.85 -7.85
N GLU A 51 -1.94 10.73 -7.22
CA GLU A 51 -0.58 10.31 -6.90
C GLU A 51 0.14 9.90 -8.18
N ILE A 52 1.12 10.72 -8.59
CA ILE A 52 1.91 10.48 -9.77
C ILE A 52 3.24 9.86 -9.36
N ILE A 53 3.37 8.61 -9.74
CA ILE A 53 4.57 7.80 -9.53
C ILE A 53 5.26 7.55 -10.87
N ASP A 54 6.51 7.11 -10.83
CA ASP A 54 7.29 6.76 -12.03
C ASP A 54 6.61 5.73 -12.92
N THR A 55 5.77 4.87 -12.33
CA THR A 55 5.07 3.78 -13.01
C THR A 55 3.57 4.06 -13.01
N CYS A 56 2.97 4.14 -14.20
CA CYS A 56 1.53 4.21 -14.40
C CYS A 56 1.00 2.87 -14.90
N TYR A 57 -0.19 2.49 -14.47
CA TYR A 57 -0.79 1.21 -14.85
C TYR A 57 -1.69 1.34 -16.07
N VAL A 58 -1.74 0.26 -16.86
CA VAL A 58 -2.52 0.22 -18.10
C VAL A 58 -3.66 -0.77 -17.95
N THR A 59 -4.86 -0.34 -18.34
CA THR A 59 -6.08 -1.16 -18.24
C THR A 59 -6.76 -1.32 -19.59
N ASP A 60 -7.48 -2.43 -19.76
CA ASP A 60 -8.37 -2.66 -20.89
C ASP A 60 -9.69 -1.87 -20.78
N LYS A 61 -10.60 -2.08 -21.74
CA LYS A 61 -11.94 -1.45 -21.74
C LYS A 61 -12.79 -1.86 -20.53
N LYS A 62 -12.51 -3.00 -19.92
CA LYS A 62 -13.21 -3.54 -18.74
C LYS A 62 -12.52 -3.20 -17.43
N ARG A 63 -11.51 -2.32 -17.45
CA ARG A 63 -10.65 -1.95 -16.32
C ARG A 63 -9.74 -3.07 -15.80
N LYS A 64 -9.57 -4.17 -16.54
CA LYS A 64 -8.61 -5.20 -16.16
C LYS A 64 -7.19 -4.66 -16.35
N LEU A 65 -6.32 -4.98 -15.40
CA LEU A 65 -4.91 -4.64 -15.45
C LEU A 65 -4.25 -5.46 -16.58
N VAL A 66 -3.63 -4.78 -17.55
CA VAL A 66 -3.00 -5.43 -18.74
C VAL A 66 -1.55 -5.04 -18.94
N GLY A 67 -1.07 -3.94 -18.31
CA GLY A 67 0.29 -3.47 -18.47
C GLY A 67 0.67 -2.40 -17.47
N LYS A 68 1.93 -2.01 -17.52
CA LYS A 68 2.48 -0.83 -16.85
C LYS A 68 3.32 -0.05 -17.85
N VAL A 69 3.46 1.26 -17.66
CA VAL A 69 4.31 2.14 -18.46
C VAL A 69 5.04 3.11 -17.55
N LYS A 70 6.31 3.33 -17.78
CA LYS A 70 7.07 4.33 -17.02
C LYS A 70 6.91 5.71 -17.62
N LEU A 71 6.88 6.74 -16.78
CA LEU A 71 6.78 8.14 -17.25
C LEU A 71 7.89 8.49 -18.26
N LYS A 72 9.11 7.96 -18.08
CA LYS A 72 10.21 8.16 -19.02
C LYS A 72 9.86 7.67 -20.43
N ASP A 73 9.12 6.55 -20.55
CA ASP A 73 8.79 5.96 -21.84
C ASP A 73 7.74 6.81 -22.58
N LEU A 74 6.90 7.55 -21.86
CA LEU A 74 5.98 8.53 -22.44
C LEU A 74 6.70 9.78 -22.96
N VAL A 75 7.90 10.08 -22.46
CA VAL A 75 8.66 11.28 -22.86
C VAL A 75 9.56 11.02 -24.04
N ILE A 76 10.10 9.79 -24.16
CA ILE A 76 11.10 9.46 -25.19
C ILE A 76 10.49 8.91 -26.49
N ASN A 77 9.23 8.50 -26.50
CA ASN A 77 8.53 7.98 -27.68
C ASN A 77 7.64 9.06 -28.33
N ASP A 78 7.26 8.83 -29.58
CA ASP A 78 6.42 9.75 -30.34
C ASP A 78 5.01 9.87 -29.75
N GLU A 79 4.46 11.07 -29.69
CA GLU A 79 3.16 11.39 -29.09
C GLU A 79 1.99 10.59 -29.68
N ASP A 80 2.07 10.20 -30.94
CA ASP A 80 1.02 9.45 -31.64
C ASP A 80 1.13 7.92 -31.44
N THR A 81 2.18 7.43 -30.74
CA THR A 81 2.38 6.01 -30.44
C THR A 81 1.30 5.53 -29.46
N PRO A 82 0.63 4.40 -29.74
CA PRO A 82 -0.32 3.78 -28.81
C PRO A 82 0.38 3.21 -27.58
N ILE A 83 -0.26 3.29 -26.41
CA ILE A 83 0.29 2.81 -25.13
C ILE A 83 0.59 1.30 -25.16
N ASN A 84 -0.23 0.50 -25.85
CA ASN A 84 -0.04 -0.94 -25.97
C ASN A 84 1.25 -1.35 -26.71
N GLU A 85 1.88 -0.45 -27.46
CA GLU A 85 3.15 -0.71 -28.15
C GLU A 85 4.37 -0.51 -27.23
N ILE A 86 4.22 0.28 -26.17
CA ILE A 86 5.32 0.64 -25.27
C ILE A 86 5.15 0.08 -23.85
N MET A 87 3.96 -0.44 -23.51
CA MET A 87 3.70 -0.98 -22.17
C MET A 87 4.46 -2.28 -21.93
N ASP A 88 4.87 -2.49 -20.69
CA ASP A 88 5.39 -3.73 -20.19
C ASP A 88 4.23 -4.58 -19.64
N CYS A 89 4.08 -5.80 -20.16
CA CYS A 89 3.03 -6.74 -19.73
C CYS A 89 3.46 -7.62 -18.54
N ASP A 90 4.73 -7.57 -18.15
CA ASP A 90 5.21 -8.26 -16.95
C ASP A 90 4.94 -7.39 -15.71
N ILE A 91 3.79 -7.63 -15.09
CA ILE A 91 3.25 -6.82 -14.01
C ILE A 91 3.19 -7.60 -12.73
N THR A 92 3.84 -7.10 -11.69
CA THR A 92 3.61 -7.55 -10.32
C THR A 92 2.39 -6.81 -9.76
N TYR A 93 1.43 -7.56 -9.23
CA TYR A 93 0.23 -7.00 -8.61
C TYR A 93 -0.21 -7.89 -7.43
N VAL A 94 -1.06 -7.35 -6.57
CA VAL A 94 -1.66 -8.05 -5.43
C VAL A 94 -3.19 -7.98 -5.49
N ASN A 95 -3.85 -8.88 -4.77
CA ASN A 95 -5.30 -8.83 -4.61
C ASN A 95 -5.68 -7.98 -3.40
N THR A 96 -6.90 -7.46 -3.37
CA THR A 96 -7.41 -6.66 -2.25
C THR A 96 -7.35 -7.36 -0.89
N TYR A 97 -7.32 -8.68 -0.86
CA TYR A 97 -7.25 -9.50 0.36
C TYR A 97 -5.83 -10.00 0.71
N THR A 98 -4.82 -9.61 -0.06
CA THR A 98 -3.41 -9.94 0.25
C THR A 98 -3.01 -9.20 1.53
N ASP A 99 -2.29 -9.90 2.41
CA ASP A 99 -1.79 -9.34 3.67
C ASP A 99 -0.77 -8.22 3.43
N GLN A 100 -0.78 -7.18 4.28
CA GLN A 100 0.11 -6.02 4.14
C GLN A 100 1.60 -6.37 4.28
N GLU A 101 1.95 -7.36 5.11
CA GLU A 101 3.34 -7.81 5.24
C GLU A 101 3.83 -8.50 3.97
N GLU A 102 2.96 -9.28 3.31
CA GLU A 102 3.26 -9.90 2.03
C GLU A 102 3.46 -8.83 0.94
N VAL A 103 2.61 -7.80 0.92
CA VAL A 103 2.77 -6.64 0.02
C VAL A 103 4.11 -5.95 0.25
N ALA A 104 4.47 -5.71 1.51
CA ALA A 104 5.73 -5.08 1.89
C ALA A 104 6.95 -5.89 1.42
N SER A 105 6.91 -7.21 1.61
CA SER A 105 7.95 -8.12 1.10
C SER A 105 8.05 -8.04 -0.42
N MET A 106 6.94 -8.06 -1.15
CA MET A 106 6.94 -7.98 -2.61
C MET A 106 7.52 -6.66 -3.12
N ILE A 107 7.15 -5.52 -2.52
CA ILE A 107 7.69 -4.20 -2.89
C ILE A 107 9.21 -4.18 -2.70
N LYS A 108 9.70 -4.72 -1.56
CA LYS A 108 11.11 -4.78 -1.23
C LYS A 108 11.89 -5.74 -2.15
N ASP A 109 11.37 -6.95 -2.38
CA ASP A 109 12.07 -8.01 -3.10
C ASP A 109 12.19 -7.72 -4.60
N TYR A 110 11.24 -6.97 -5.15
CA TYR A 110 11.22 -6.58 -6.57
C TYR A 110 11.63 -5.12 -6.83
N ASP A 111 12.13 -4.39 -5.80
CA ASP A 111 12.52 -2.97 -5.90
C ASP A 111 11.43 -2.09 -6.56
N LEU A 112 10.17 -2.29 -6.15
CA LEU A 112 9.04 -1.57 -6.71
C LEU A 112 8.86 -0.21 -6.02
N THR A 113 8.52 0.82 -6.78
CA THR A 113 8.08 2.12 -6.23
C THR A 113 6.60 2.12 -5.88
N SER A 114 5.84 1.23 -6.51
CA SER A 114 4.43 0.99 -6.23
C SER A 114 4.00 -0.39 -6.73
N ILE A 115 2.89 -0.90 -6.21
CA ILE A 115 2.28 -2.14 -6.65
C ILE A 115 0.79 -1.93 -6.93
N ALA A 116 0.31 -2.54 -8.03
CA ALA A 116 -1.11 -2.49 -8.38
C ALA A 116 -1.94 -3.40 -7.48
N VAL A 117 -3.12 -2.93 -7.07
CA VAL A 117 -4.10 -3.73 -6.35
C VAL A 117 -5.29 -4.04 -7.27
N VAL A 118 -5.64 -5.31 -7.39
CA VAL A 118 -6.75 -5.77 -8.22
C VAL A 118 -7.82 -6.47 -7.41
N ASP A 119 -9.05 -6.43 -7.92
CA ASP A 119 -10.16 -7.20 -7.35
C ASP A 119 -10.17 -8.67 -7.86
N SER A 120 -11.17 -9.44 -7.43
CA SER A 120 -11.35 -10.84 -7.84
C SER A 120 -11.58 -11.04 -9.35
N GLU A 121 -11.91 -9.98 -10.10
CA GLU A 121 -12.08 -10.00 -11.55
C GLU A 121 -10.82 -9.48 -12.30
N ASN A 122 -9.70 -9.27 -11.60
CA ASN A 122 -8.46 -8.64 -12.09
C ASN A 122 -8.65 -7.20 -12.58
N LYS A 123 -9.61 -6.46 -12.03
CA LYS A 123 -9.77 -5.04 -12.31
C LYS A 123 -8.88 -4.24 -11.37
N LEU A 124 -8.20 -3.25 -11.91
CA LEU A 124 -7.41 -2.31 -11.12
C LEU A 124 -8.34 -1.48 -10.22
N VAL A 125 -8.15 -1.55 -8.90
CA VAL A 125 -8.98 -0.87 -7.89
C VAL A 125 -8.20 0.13 -7.06
N GLY A 126 -6.88 0.00 -6.99
CA GLY A 126 -5.99 0.88 -6.24
C GLY A 126 -4.52 0.61 -6.55
N ILE A 127 -3.67 1.35 -5.90
CA ILE A 127 -2.22 1.12 -5.85
C ILE A 127 -1.76 1.27 -4.40
N ILE A 128 -0.59 0.69 -4.09
CA ILE A 128 0.11 0.91 -2.83
C ILE A 128 1.50 1.42 -3.18
N THR A 129 1.93 2.50 -2.55
CA THR A 129 3.23 3.10 -2.80
C THR A 129 4.26 2.63 -1.77
N ILE A 130 5.53 2.80 -2.08
CA ILE A 130 6.62 2.45 -1.16
C ILE A 130 6.54 3.29 0.12
N ASP A 131 6.10 4.54 0.04
CA ASP A 131 6.01 5.44 1.20
C ASP A 131 4.97 4.90 2.21
N ASP A 132 3.79 4.45 1.72
CA ASP A 132 2.76 3.80 2.56
C ASP A 132 3.30 2.53 3.24
N ILE A 133 4.10 1.75 2.52
CA ILE A 133 4.70 0.51 3.04
C ILE A 133 5.79 0.78 4.07
N MET A 134 6.53 1.89 3.96
CA MET A 134 7.54 2.24 4.98
C MET A 134 6.90 2.49 6.34
N ASP A 135 5.77 3.19 6.38
CA ASP A 135 5.01 3.42 7.62
C ASP A 135 4.52 2.10 8.23
N ILE A 136 3.99 1.18 7.42
CA ILE A 136 3.56 -0.15 7.85
C ILE A 136 4.72 -0.97 8.41
N LEU A 137 5.87 -0.99 7.74
CA LEU A 137 7.05 -1.70 8.22
C LEU A 137 7.58 -1.17 9.56
N GLU A 138 7.47 0.14 9.83
CA GLU A 138 7.81 0.73 11.12
C GLU A 138 6.81 0.29 12.21
N GLU A 139 5.53 0.23 11.90
CA GLU A 139 4.48 -0.24 12.83
C GLU A 139 4.66 -1.71 13.17
N GLU A 140 4.81 -2.60 12.17
CA GLU A 140 5.03 -4.04 12.36
C GLU A 140 6.32 -4.32 13.16
N THR A 141 7.43 -3.64 12.82
CA THR A 141 8.69 -3.78 13.56
C THR A 141 8.52 -3.38 15.03
N THR A 142 7.76 -2.33 15.29
CA THR A 142 7.48 -1.86 16.65
C THR A 142 6.63 -2.86 17.41
N GLU A 143 5.58 -3.40 16.79
CA GLU A 143 4.71 -4.44 17.36
C GLU A 143 5.49 -5.71 17.71
N ASP A 144 6.36 -6.16 16.80
CA ASP A 144 7.19 -7.33 17.01
C ASP A 144 8.17 -7.14 18.19
N ILE A 145 8.80 -5.95 18.30
CA ILE A 145 9.66 -5.63 19.44
C ILE A 145 8.85 -5.62 20.76
N GLU A 146 7.64 -5.07 20.74
CA GLU A 146 6.75 -5.06 21.91
C GLU A 146 6.34 -6.48 22.31
N LYS A 147 5.96 -7.34 21.36
CA LYS A 147 5.65 -8.77 21.58
C LYS A 147 6.84 -9.50 22.18
N MET A 148 8.05 -9.32 21.63
CA MET A 148 9.28 -9.94 22.13
C MET A 148 9.63 -9.47 23.55
N ALA A 149 9.35 -8.21 23.87
CA ALA A 149 9.56 -7.65 25.20
C ALA A 149 8.46 -8.01 26.21
N ALA A 150 7.47 -8.84 25.84
CA ALA A 150 6.27 -9.16 26.61
C ALA A 150 5.51 -7.90 27.10
N ILE A 151 5.51 -6.86 26.25
CA ILE A 151 4.75 -5.63 26.46
C ILE A 151 3.44 -5.79 25.69
N THR A 152 2.33 -5.40 26.28
CA THR A 152 1.04 -5.37 25.55
C THR A 152 1.15 -4.30 24.46
N PRO A 153 0.87 -4.64 23.19
CA PRO A 153 0.92 -3.66 22.08
C PRO A 153 0.09 -2.42 22.41
N THR A 154 0.64 -1.25 22.15
CA THR A 154 -0.04 0.02 22.35
C THR A 154 -0.07 0.78 21.02
N GLU A 155 -1.21 1.37 20.70
CA GLU A 155 -1.40 2.19 19.47
C GLU A 155 -0.46 3.42 19.38
N LYS A 156 0.41 3.62 20.38
CA LYS A 156 1.34 4.76 20.43
C LYS A 156 2.76 4.28 20.23
N SER A 157 3.48 4.87 19.28
CA SER A 157 4.92 4.67 19.12
C SER A 157 5.65 4.68 20.46
N TYR A 158 6.50 3.69 20.73
CA TYR A 158 7.26 3.49 21.96
C TYR A 158 7.96 4.76 22.46
N LEU A 159 8.47 5.60 21.55
CA LEU A 159 9.13 6.87 21.87
C LEU A 159 8.17 7.95 22.40
N LYS A 160 6.86 7.80 22.23
CA LYS A 160 5.82 8.73 22.69
C LYS A 160 5.09 8.25 23.95
N LEU A 161 5.44 7.05 24.47
CA LEU A 161 4.83 6.51 25.67
C LEU A 161 5.36 7.23 26.92
N SER A 162 4.44 7.56 27.82
CA SER A 162 4.80 8.04 29.16
C SER A 162 5.44 6.88 29.96
N THR A 163 6.39 7.22 30.85
CA THR A 163 6.99 6.25 31.79
C THR A 163 5.94 5.49 32.59
N PHE A 164 4.81 6.12 32.86
CA PHE A 164 3.69 5.51 33.58
C PHE A 164 2.92 4.48 32.72
N ASP A 165 2.76 4.73 31.43
CA ASP A 165 2.12 3.79 30.49
C ASP A 165 2.99 2.53 30.34
N LEU A 166 4.30 2.70 30.21
CA LEU A 166 5.27 1.60 30.18
C LEU A 166 5.24 0.75 31.46
N PHE A 167 5.13 1.40 32.61
CA PHE A 167 5.02 0.69 33.90
C PHE A 167 3.74 -0.13 33.97
N ARG A 168 2.61 0.46 33.58
CA ARG A 168 1.30 -0.18 33.59
C ARG A 168 1.20 -1.37 32.63
N SER A 169 1.81 -1.31 31.47
CA SER A 169 1.81 -2.41 30.49
C SER A 169 2.64 -3.62 30.94
N ARG A 170 3.64 -3.41 31.82
CA ARG A 170 4.51 -4.48 32.35
C ARG A 170 4.00 -5.12 33.66
N ILE A 171 3.11 -4.47 34.39
CA ILE A 171 2.59 -4.97 35.67
C ILE A 171 1.99 -6.37 35.56
N PRO A 172 1.11 -6.69 34.59
CA PRO A 172 0.51 -8.01 34.49
C PRO A 172 1.55 -9.13 34.38
N TRP A 173 2.59 -8.92 33.56
CA TRP A 173 3.67 -9.89 33.39
C TRP A 173 4.53 -10.06 34.66
N LEU A 174 4.86 -8.95 35.35
CA LEU A 174 5.62 -8.97 36.59
C LEU A 174 4.85 -9.70 37.70
N LEU A 175 3.52 -9.54 37.75
CA LEU A 175 2.67 -10.26 38.71
C LEU A 175 2.68 -11.78 38.46
N VAL A 176 2.62 -12.21 37.20
CA VAL A 176 2.72 -13.63 36.81
C VAL A 176 4.07 -14.19 37.26
N LEU A 177 5.16 -13.47 36.99
CA LEU A 177 6.51 -13.89 37.43
C LEU A 177 6.62 -13.96 38.95
N MET A 178 6.04 -13.00 39.69
CA MET A 178 6.06 -12.98 41.14
C MET A 178 5.29 -14.18 41.74
N ILE A 179 4.13 -14.51 41.17
CA ILE A 179 3.32 -15.67 41.62
C ILE A 179 4.06 -16.97 41.30
N THR A 180 4.66 -17.11 40.12
CA THR A 180 5.43 -18.32 39.79
C THR A 180 6.67 -18.48 40.68
N ALA A 181 7.37 -17.40 40.98
CA ALA A 181 8.51 -17.42 41.89
C ALA A 181 8.08 -17.83 43.34
N ALA A 182 6.91 -17.33 43.80
CA ALA A 182 6.38 -17.69 45.13
C ALA A 182 5.90 -19.15 45.22
N LEU A 183 5.54 -19.78 44.09
CA LEU A 183 5.11 -21.18 44.05
C LEU A 183 6.28 -22.17 43.92
N THR A 184 7.46 -21.69 43.48
CA THR A 184 8.66 -22.53 43.25
C THR A 184 9.71 -22.39 44.35
N GLY A 185 9.59 -21.46 45.29
CA GLY A 185 10.43 -21.26 46.46
C GLY A 185 9.80 -21.75 47.72
#